data_cb8ddfe22b65badd90e29d90eda21aae
#
_entry.id   cb8ddfe22b65badd90e29d90eda21aae
#
_cell.length_a   1.000
_cell.length_b   1.000
_cell.length_c   1.000
_cell.angle_alpha   90.00
_cell.angle_beta   90.00
_cell.angle_gamma   90.00
#
_symmetry.space_group_name_H-M   'P 1'
#
loop_
_entity.id
_entity.type
_entity.pdbx_description
1 polymer ?
#
loop_
_entity_poly.entity_id
_entity_poly.type
_entity_poly.pdbx_seq_one_letter_code
_entity_poly.pdbx_strand_id
1 'polypeptide(L)'
;MLRFNSVRFKISILYTTILGLILLIYSVFLYLSLHYTLYGELDEELNTKAVEIASVISSYFDALGYNQESLDFSVKRAIRFEGGHFEEDKLEGLEKQWLKTVDKLDLKEDYINIIDMATGTIIVSSSNLPEGLVLMELKASNTKDIIFRNTRYDKRTMRVINMPFSYGGNENYIIQVATSLKPVIELLQNRLWHIALSIPIILIISGFLGRIFARRILAPVTNITKTASKITHEDLTARVKTEHVDEEMEYLVNAFNDMISRLERSFKYIAEFSSHVAHELKTPLAIIKGESEVALRKERTSEEYKNLLKINLEEVERMLRTINGLLLLARLDYKPDALKFENFNLAELLKEIYEQTRILASTKSIGITVKFPEEEKFVKGDRFHLRRLFFNLLDNAVRFTQESGRIDLSLEYIDSKVVVFISDTGIGIPEEDIPRIFDRFY
;
A
#
# COMPACT_ATOMS: atom_id res chain seq x y z
N MET A 1 14.42 -0.83 24.76
CA MET A 1 13.67 -2.08 24.75
C MET A 1 13.00 -2.28 23.39
N LEU A 2 13.35 -3.33 22.67
CA LEU A 2 12.72 -3.69 21.39
C LEU A 2 11.31 -4.20 21.67
N ARG A 3 10.27 -3.42 21.33
CA ARG A 3 8.87 -3.87 21.41
C ARG A 3 8.61 -4.80 20.22
N PHE A 4 8.77 -6.11 20.43
CA PHE A 4 8.57 -7.18 19.43
C PHE A 4 7.17 -7.16 18.79
N ASN A 5 6.18 -6.57 19.46
CA ASN A 5 4.80 -6.46 18.96
C ASN A 5 4.47 -5.19 18.16
N SER A 6 5.45 -4.34 17.82
CA SER A 6 5.14 -3.16 17.02
C SER A 6 5.00 -3.51 15.54
N VAL A 7 4.01 -2.92 14.87
CA VAL A 7 3.79 -3.06 13.42
C VAL A 7 5.06 -2.72 12.64
N ARG A 8 5.81 -1.70 13.08
CA ARG A 8 7.10 -1.29 12.49
C ARG A 8 8.12 -2.40 12.50
N PHE A 9 8.21 -3.16 13.60
CA PHE A 9 9.13 -4.28 13.74
C PHE A 9 8.71 -5.45 12.84
N LYS A 10 7.41 -5.76 12.80
CA LYS A 10 6.87 -6.84 11.93
C LYS A 10 7.11 -6.57 10.45
N ILE A 11 6.87 -5.34 9.98
CA ILE A 11 7.13 -4.94 8.60
C ILE A 11 8.63 -5.03 8.26
N SER A 12 9.50 -4.52 9.15
CA SER A 12 10.96 -4.58 8.94
C SER A 12 11.47 -6.01 8.88
N ILE A 13 11.02 -6.90 9.78
CA ILE A 13 11.40 -8.32 9.75
C ILE A 13 10.87 -9.00 8.48
N LEU A 14 9.60 -8.82 8.14
CA LEU A 14 9.01 -9.43 6.95
C LEU A 14 9.81 -9.07 5.70
N TYR A 15 10.10 -7.78 5.51
CA TYR A 15 10.91 -7.31 4.40
C TYR A 15 12.32 -7.91 4.40
N THR A 16 13.00 -7.90 5.55
CA THR A 16 14.35 -8.46 5.66
C THR A 16 14.37 -9.96 5.40
N THR A 17 13.34 -10.70 5.85
CA THR A 17 13.21 -12.15 5.62
C THR A 17 12.97 -12.45 4.14
N ILE A 18 12.08 -11.73 3.48
CA ILE A 18 11.81 -11.89 2.04
C ILE A 18 13.09 -11.58 1.24
N LEU A 19 13.78 -10.47 1.56
CA LEU A 19 15.03 -10.12 0.91
C LEU A 19 16.11 -11.20 1.13
N GLY A 20 16.22 -11.73 2.34
CA GLY A 20 17.14 -12.83 2.67
C GLY A 20 16.86 -14.09 1.86
N LEU A 21 15.61 -14.46 1.68
CA LEU A 21 15.20 -15.61 0.88
C LEU A 21 15.55 -15.40 -0.61
N ILE A 22 15.27 -14.22 -1.15
CA ILE A 22 15.60 -13.87 -2.54
C ILE A 22 17.11 -13.92 -2.75
N LEU A 23 17.91 -13.33 -1.84
CA LEU A 23 19.38 -13.35 -1.92
C LEU A 23 19.92 -14.76 -1.83
N LEU A 24 19.34 -15.63 -0.99
CA LEU A 24 19.74 -17.02 -0.86
C LEU A 24 19.47 -17.77 -2.16
N ILE A 25 18.27 -17.69 -2.73
CA ILE A 25 17.91 -18.34 -3.99
C ILE A 25 18.84 -17.86 -5.12
N TYR A 26 19.05 -16.56 -5.21
CA TYR A 26 19.92 -15.96 -6.23
C TYR A 26 21.39 -16.41 -6.08
N SER A 27 21.86 -16.51 -4.84
CA SER A 27 23.23 -16.96 -4.56
C SER A 27 23.44 -18.43 -4.94
N VAL A 28 22.47 -19.28 -4.67
CA VAL A 28 22.49 -20.70 -5.08
C VAL A 28 22.49 -20.78 -6.61
N PHE A 29 21.65 -20.01 -7.29
CA PHE A 29 21.62 -19.95 -8.75
C PHE A 29 22.96 -19.51 -9.33
N LEU A 30 23.55 -18.43 -8.81
CA LEU A 30 24.85 -17.95 -9.26
C LEU A 30 25.97 -18.97 -9.06
N TYR A 31 25.98 -19.63 -7.89
CA TYR A 31 26.98 -20.66 -7.60
C TYR A 31 26.86 -21.84 -8.55
N LEU A 32 25.66 -22.37 -8.79
CA LEU A 32 25.41 -23.47 -9.71
C LEU A 32 25.76 -23.09 -11.16
N SER A 33 25.38 -21.88 -11.59
CA SER A 33 25.71 -21.37 -12.90
C SER A 33 27.25 -21.26 -13.11
N LEU A 34 27.93 -20.67 -12.13
CA LEU A 34 29.40 -20.58 -12.19
C LEU A 34 30.07 -21.94 -12.18
N HIS A 35 29.60 -22.86 -11.33
CA HIS A 35 30.11 -24.22 -11.31
C HIS A 35 29.95 -24.88 -12.66
N TYR A 36 28.77 -24.81 -13.28
CA TYR A 36 28.54 -25.41 -14.59
C TYR A 36 29.39 -24.80 -15.68
N THR A 37 29.56 -23.47 -15.71
CA THR A 37 30.38 -22.77 -16.67
C THR A 37 31.86 -23.16 -16.54
N LEU A 38 32.41 -23.11 -15.33
CA LEU A 38 33.84 -23.42 -15.12
C LEU A 38 34.18 -24.88 -15.44
N TYR A 39 33.29 -25.82 -15.12
CA TYR A 39 33.48 -27.22 -15.51
C TYR A 39 33.32 -27.43 -17.01
N GLY A 40 32.37 -26.71 -17.65
CA GLY A 40 32.23 -26.75 -19.10
C GLY A 40 33.44 -26.21 -19.88
N GLU A 41 33.97 -25.06 -19.45
CA GLU A 41 35.20 -24.48 -20.02
C GLU A 41 36.41 -25.43 -19.88
N LEU A 42 36.54 -26.06 -18.69
CA LEU A 42 37.62 -27.02 -18.45
C LEU A 42 37.47 -28.30 -19.29
N ASP A 43 36.25 -28.79 -19.48
CA ASP A 43 35.95 -29.96 -20.32
C ASP A 43 36.23 -29.65 -21.80
N GLU A 44 35.90 -28.45 -22.28
CA GLU A 44 36.22 -28.00 -23.63
C GLU A 44 37.71 -27.81 -23.83
N GLU A 45 38.45 -27.27 -22.86
CA GLU A 45 39.89 -27.17 -22.86
C GLU A 45 40.58 -28.55 -22.96
N LEU A 46 40.15 -29.50 -22.09
CA LEU A 46 40.64 -30.86 -22.09
C LEU A 46 40.39 -31.58 -23.42
N ASN A 47 39.18 -31.38 -23.98
CA ASN A 47 38.85 -31.93 -25.29
C ASN A 47 39.76 -31.38 -26.39
N THR A 48 40.00 -30.08 -26.39
CA THR A 48 40.89 -29.42 -27.33
C THR A 48 42.32 -29.99 -27.22
N LYS A 49 42.85 -30.14 -26.00
CA LYS A 49 44.15 -30.74 -25.74
C LYS A 49 44.24 -32.19 -26.24
N ALA A 50 43.23 -32.99 -25.98
CA ALA A 50 43.19 -34.38 -26.43
C ALA A 50 43.14 -34.52 -27.96
N VAL A 51 42.35 -33.68 -28.63
CA VAL A 51 42.27 -33.61 -30.10
C VAL A 51 43.61 -33.21 -30.73
N GLU A 52 44.30 -32.21 -30.20
CA GLU A 52 45.60 -31.77 -30.67
C GLU A 52 46.67 -32.87 -30.48
N ILE A 53 46.66 -33.58 -29.34
CA ILE A 53 47.54 -34.72 -29.10
C ILE A 53 47.25 -35.83 -30.13
N ALA A 54 45.98 -36.13 -30.40
CA ALA A 54 45.57 -37.12 -31.40
C ALA A 54 46.09 -36.73 -32.81
N SER A 55 45.95 -35.45 -33.18
CA SER A 55 46.40 -34.92 -34.46
C SER A 55 47.91 -35.08 -34.64
N VAL A 56 48.69 -34.77 -33.60
CA VAL A 56 50.16 -34.91 -33.65
C VAL A 56 50.56 -36.38 -33.76
N ILE A 57 49.93 -37.26 -32.98
CA ILE A 57 50.18 -38.68 -33.04
C ILE A 57 49.90 -39.22 -34.47
N SER A 58 48.79 -38.80 -35.09
CA SER A 58 48.47 -39.16 -36.48
C SER A 58 49.54 -38.67 -37.45
N SER A 59 50.05 -37.45 -37.29
CA SER A 59 51.10 -36.87 -38.14
C SER A 59 52.44 -37.64 -38.04
N TYR A 60 52.76 -38.14 -36.85
CA TYR A 60 53.92 -39.03 -36.67
C TYR A 60 53.72 -40.38 -37.34
N PHE A 61 52.55 -40.99 -37.26
CA PHE A 61 52.21 -42.24 -37.94
C PHE A 61 52.32 -42.09 -39.49
N ASP A 62 51.86 -40.96 -40.01
CA ASP A 62 51.95 -40.65 -41.45
C ASP A 62 53.40 -40.48 -41.92
N ALA A 63 54.22 -39.92 -41.07
CA ALA A 63 55.66 -39.67 -41.42
C ALA A 63 56.49 -40.91 -41.30
N LEU A 64 56.29 -41.75 -40.31
CA LEU A 64 57.20 -42.92 -40.01
C LEU A 64 56.66 -44.27 -40.53
N GLY A 65 55.43 -44.31 -41.00
CA GLY A 65 54.74 -45.53 -41.27
C GLY A 65 54.20 -46.20 -39.98
N TYR A 66 53.07 -46.82 -40.09
CA TYR A 66 52.43 -47.48 -38.91
C TYR A 66 53.12 -48.81 -38.62
N ASN A 67 53.96 -48.88 -37.58
CA ASN A 67 54.39 -50.11 -36.96
C ASN A 67 54.51 -49.91 -35.43
N GLN A 68 54.62 -50.98 -34.66
CA GLN A 68 54.62 -50.96 -33.22
C GLN A 68 55.83 -50.31 -32.58
N GLU A 69 57.02 -50.40 -33.28
CA GLU A 69 58.28 -49.73 -32.88
C GLU A 69 58.18 -48.21 -33.11
N SER A 70 57.60 -47.79 -34.23
CA SER A 70 57.40 -46.34 -34.50
C SER A 70 56.45 -45.67 -33.52
N LEU A 71 55.42 -46.41 -33.07
CA LEU A 71 54.48 -45.92 -32.04
C LEU A 71 55.19 -45.66 -30.72
N ASP A 72 55.92 -46.67 -30.23
CA ASP A 72 56.67 -46.58 -28.97
C ASP A 72 57.73 -45.44 -28.96
N PHE A 73 58.44 -45.31 -30.05
CA PHE A 73 59.49 -44.30 -30.18
C PHE A 73 58.95 -42.89 -30.31
N SER A 74 58.03 -42.63 -31.24
CA SER A 74 57.53 -41.31 -31.56
C SER A 74 56.61 -40.78 -30.48
N VAL A 75 55.73 -41.60 -29.99
CA VAL A 75 54.75 -41.19 -28.99
C VAL A 75 55.36 -41.03 -27.59
N LYS A 76 56.34 -41.90 -27.21
CA LYS A 76 57.08 -41.66 -25.98
C LYS A 76 57.87 -40.34 -26.01
N ARG A 77 58.44 -40.02 -27.12
CA ARG A 77 59.24 -38.79 -27.27
C ARG A 77 58.38 -37.55 -27.32
N ALA A 78 57.25 -37.60 -28.05
CA ALA A 78 56.30 -36.54 -28.09
C ALA A 78 55.67 -36.24 -26.73
N ILE A 79 55.22 -37.25 -25.99
CA ILE A 79 54.51 -37.10 -24.71
C ILE A 79 55.42 -36.84 -23.52
N ARG A 80 56.71 -37.33 -23.60
CA ARG A 80 57.72 -37.02 -22.58
C ARG A 80 58.37 -35.68 -22.75
N PHE A 81 58.09 -34.98 -23.87
CA PHE A 81 58.67 -33.68 -24.24
C PHE A 81 60.18 -33.72 -24.33
N GLU A 82 60.68 -34.84 -24.70
CA GLU A 82 62.16 -35.05 -24.88
C GLU A 82 62.56 -34.57 -26.25
N GLY A 83 63.31 -33.46 -26.34
CA GLY A 83 63.91 -32.98 -27.58
C GLY A 83 65.08 -33.89 -28.01
N GLY A 84 65.32 -34.05 -29.34
CA GLY A 84 66.45 -34.82 -29.87
C GLY A 84 66.69 -34.47 -31.33
N HIS A 85 67.89 -34.79 -31.80
CA HIS A 85 68.20 -34.63 -33.19
C HIS A 85 67.68 -35.83 -34.00
N PHE A 86 66.81 -35.52 -34.98
CA PHE A 86 66.43 -36.49 -35.99
C PHE A 86 67.35 -36.37 -37.22
N GLU A 87 67.68 -37.50 -37.81
CA GLU A 87 68.44 -37.55 -39.06
C GLU A 87 67.60 -37.20 -40.30
N GLU A 88 66.30 -37.10 -40.18
CA GLU A 88 65.34 -36.74 -41.24
C GLU A 88 64.73 -35.35 -41.04
N ASP A 89 64.87 -34.42 -42.03
CA ASP A 89 64.36 -33.05 -42.03
C ASP A 89 62.85 -32.95 -41.77
N LYS A 90 62.04 -33.95 -42.17
CA LYS A 90 60.57 -33.98 -41.97
C LYS A 90 60.16 -34.12 -40.49
N LEU A 91 60.96 -34.92 -39.74
CA LEU A 91 60.65 -35.14 -38.32
C LEU A 91 61.11 -33.94 -37.48
N GLU A 92 62.12 -33.23 -37.82
CA GLU A 92 62.51 -31.97 -37.15
C GLU A 92 61.46 -30.89 -37.28
N GLY A 93 60.78 -30.80 -38.43
CA GLY A 93 59.68 -29.89 -38.66
C GLY A 93 58.41 -30.22 -37.74
N LEU A 94 58.07 -31.49 -37.62
CA LEU A 94 56.97 -31.95 -36.76
C LEU A 94 57.26 -31.74 -35.29
N GLU A 95 58.51 -32.00 -34.86
CA GLU A 95 58.93 -31.74 -33.48
C GLU A 95 58.87 -30.27 -33.11
N LYS A 96 59.33 -29.38 -33.97
CA LYS A 96 59.16 -27.90 -33.72
C LYS A 96 57.72 -27.47 -33.66
N GLN A 97 56.85 -28.02 -34.48
CA GLN A 97 55.40 -27.72 -34.43
C GLN A 97 54.80 -28.25 -33.16
N TRP A 98 55.14 -29.47 -32.77
CA TRP A 98 54.65 -30.08 -31.52
C TRP A 98 55.11 -29.29 -30.31
N LEU A 99 56.36 -28.92 -30.17
CA LEU A 99 56.84 -28.11 -29.04
C LEU A 99 56.11 -26.75 -28.94
N LYS A 100 55.82 -26.13 -30.08
CA LYS A 100 54.98 -24.93 -30.07
C LYS A 100 53.54 -25.21 -29.56
N THR A 101 52.96 -26.34 -29.95
CA THR A 101 51.62 -26.77 -29.48
C THR A 101 51.65 -27.08 -28.00
N VAL A 102 52.68 -27.76 -27.52
CA VAL A 102 52.90 -28.04 -26.07
C VAL A 102 52.95 -26.77 -25.25
N ASP A 103 53.69 -25.78 -25.70
CA ASP A 103 53.80 -24.50 -24.99
C ASP A 103 52.50 -23.67 -25.10
N LYS A 104 51.84 -23.71 -26.26
CA LYS A 104 50.55 -22.99 -26.47
C LYS A 104 49.44 -23.54 -25.61
N LEU A 105 49.37 -24.85 -25.42
CA LEU A 105 48.32 -25.55 -24.68
C LEU A 105 48.71 -25.86 -23.22
N ASP A 106 49.89 -25.45 -22.78
CA ASP A 106 50.44 -25.69 -21.44
C ASP A 106 50.42 -27.18 -21.01
N LEU A 107 50.72 -28.06 -21.98
CA LEU A 107 50.61 -29.51 -21.77
C LEU A 107 51.64 -30.06 -20.76
N LYS A 108 52.71 -29.29 -20.43
CA LYS A 108 53.75 -29.71 -19.49
C LYS A 108 53.25 -29.91 -18.06
N GLU A 109 52.17 -29.19 -17.69
CA GLU A 109 51.56 -29.32 -16.38
C GLU A 109 50.46 -30.43 -16.32
N ASP A 110 50.03 -30.89 -17.50
CA ASP A 110 48.99 -31.92 -17.61
C ASP A 110 49.59 -33.32 -17.53
N TYR A 111 48.76 -34.27 -17.14
CA TYR A 111 49.08 -35.69 -17.12
C TYR A 111 48.47 -36.33 -18.35
N ILE A 112 49.30 -36.99 -19.14
CA ILE A 112 48.88 -37.61 -20.40
C ILE A 112 49.18 -39.11 -20.34
N ASN A 113 48.19 -39.97 -20.66
CA ASN A 113 48.36 -41.37 -20.91
C ASN A 113 47.81 -41.74 -22.28
N ILE A 114 48.50 -42.66 -22.95
CA ILE A 114 47.95 -43.35 -24.10
C ILE A 114 47.82 -44.84 -23.72
N ILE A 115 46.62 -45.34 -23.87
CA ILE A 115 46.25 -46.69 -23.42
C ILE A 115 45.80 -47.49 -24.63
N ASP A 116 46.29 -48.70 -24.75
CA ASP A 116 45.76 -49.67 -25.71
C ASP A 116 44.38 -50.16 -25.25
N MET A 117 43.43 -50.06 -26.13
CA MET A 117 42.04 -50.37 -25.84
C MET A 117 41.77 -51.89 -25.73
N ALA A 118 42.58 -52.69 -26.46
CA ALA A 118 42.44 -54.15 -26.50
C ALA A 118 42.99 -54.83 -25.23
N THR A 119 44.15 -54.32 -24.77
CA THR A 119 44.86 -54.90 -23.62
C THR A 119 44.63 -54.16 -22.32
N GLY A 120 44.13 -52.89 -22.39
CA GLY A 120 44.01 -52.01 -21.24
C GLY A 120 45.35 -51.54 -20.67
N THR A 121 46.46 -51.85 -21.37
CA THR A 121 47.81 -51.48 -20.94
C THR A 121 48.16 -50.06 -21.35
N ILE A 122 48.90 -49.36 -20.48
CA ILE A 122 49.42 -48.05 -20.80
C ILE A 122 50.62 -48.21 -21.72
N ILE A 123 50.57 -47.64 -22.92
CA ILE A 123 51.66 -47.62 -23.87
C ILE A 123 52.70 -46.55 -23.51
N VAL A 124 52.19 -45.36 -23.18
CA VAL A 124 53.04 -44.19 -22.87
C VAL A 124 52.38 -43.34 -21.80
N SER A 125 53.19 -42.81 -20.88
CA SER A 125 52.78 -41.82 -19.90
C SER A 125 53.68 -40.58 -20.04
N SER A 126 53.12 -39.40 -19.74
CA SER A 126 53.90 -38.18 -19.62
C SER A 126 54.95 -38.31 -18.50
N SER A 127 56.05 -37.52 -18.62
CA SER A 127 57.18 -37.61 -17.69
C SER A 127 56.85 -37.27 -16.23
N ASN A 128 55.75 -36.56 -16.01
CA ASN A 128 55.26 -36.15 -14.68
C ASN A 128 54.36 -37.23 -14.01
N LEU A 129 54.06 -38.36 -14.70
CA LEU A 129 53.31 -39.49 -14.16
C LEU A 129 54.25 -40.70 -13.88
N PRO A 130 54.03 -41.43 -12.79
CA PRO A 130 54.65 -42.73 -12.58
C PRO A 130 54.26 -43.74 -13.68
N GLU A 131 55.24 -44.53 -14.13
CA GLU A 131 54.98 -45.57 -15.14
C GLU A 131 53.91 -46.57 -14.64
N GLY A 132 52.91 -46.84 -15.50
CA GLY A 132 51.86 -47.82 -15.20
C GLY A 132 50.68 -47.29 -14.39
N LEU A 133 50.63 -45.99 -14.06
CA LEU A 133 49.51 -45.41 -13.31
C LEU A 133 48.33 -45.06 -14.24
N VAL A 134 47.23 -45.79 -14.11
CA VAL A 134 45.94 -45.45 -14.79
C VAL A 134 45.22 -44.40 -13.99
N LEU A 135 45.01 -43.22 -14.56
CA LEU A 135 44.32 -42.09 -13.93
C LEU A 135 42.79 -42.36 -13.78
N MET A 136 42.24 -43.16 -14.69
CA MET A 136 40.84 -43.53 -14.70
C MET A 136 40.65 -44.95 -15.24
N GLU A 137 40.07 -45.83 -14.49
CA GLU A 137 39.77 -47.19 -14.92
C GLU A 137 38.81 -47.23 -16.12
N LEU A 138 39.20 -47.99 -17.15
CA LEU A 138 38.40 -48.25 -18.33
C LEU A 138 37.37 -49.35 -18.04
N LYS A 139 36.09 -48.98 -18.07
CA LYS A 139 35.03 -50.00 -18.11
C LYS A 139 34.73 -50.38 -19.54
N ALA A 140 34.72 -51.65 -19.87
CA ALA A 140 34.51 -52.22 -21.19
C ALA A 140 33.27 -51.71 -21.97
N SER A 141 32.28 -51.18 -21.29
CA SER A 141 31.04 -50.66 -21.90
C SER A 141 31.11 -49.25 -22.43
N ASN A 142 32.16 -48.46 -22.14
CA ASN A 142 32.21 -47.00 -22.39
C ASN A 142 33.42 -46.58 -23.24
N THR A 143 33.94 -47.44 -24.08
CA THR A 143 35.18 -47.19 -24.82
C THR A 143 35.01 -46.37 -26.12
N LYS A 144 33.76 -46.11 -26.55
CA LYS A 144 33.49 -45.35 -27.81
C LYS A 144 33.16 -43.89 -27.62
N ASP A 145 32.82 -43.46 -26.41
CA ASP A 145 32.41 -42.11 -26.13
C ASP A 145 33.49 -41.30 -25.38
N ILE A 146 33.48 -39.97 -25.58
CA ILE A 146 34.28 -39.06 -24.77
C ILE A 146 33.73 -38.99 -23.37
N ILE A 147 34.50 -39.26 -22.37
CA ILE A 147 34.07 -39.33 -20.97
C ILE A 147 34.93 -38.40 -20.12
N PHE A 148 34.23 -37.53 -19.37
CA PHE A 148 34.87 -36.68 -18.36
C PHE A 148 34.59 -37.21 -16.97
N ARG A 149 35.63 -37.32 -16.13
CA ARG A 149 35.46 -37.77 -14.73
C ARG A 149 36.46 -37.06 -13.82
N ASN A 150 36.02 -36.83 -12.57
CA ASN A 150 36.95 -36.38 -11.54
C ASN A 150 37.63 -37.59 -10.89
N THR A 151 38.92 -37.51 -10.74
CA THR A 151 39.75 -38.50 -10.05
C THR A 151 40.63 -37.81 -8.99
N ARG A 152 41.20 -38.63 -8.12
CA ARG A 152 42.13 -38.09 -7.11
C ARG A 152 43.50 -38.79 -7.26
N TYR A 153 44.51 -37.95 -7.47
CA TYR A 153 45.85 -38.41 -7.57
C TYR A 153 46.77 -37.52 -6.71
N ASP A 154 47.69 -38.10 -5.95
CA ASP A 154 48.62 -37.42 -5.04
C ASP A 154 47.95 -36.27 -4.22
N LYS A 155 46.82 -36.62 -3.59
CA LYS A 155 45.98 -35.67 -2.80
C LYS A 155 45.40 -34.49 -3.60
N ARG A 156 45.59 -34.45 -4.93
CA ARG A 156 45.00 -33.43 -5.81
C ARG A 156 43.76 -34.01 -6.51
N THR A 157 42.73 -33.22 -6.62
CA THR A 157 41.57 -33.55 -7.44
C THR A 157 41.85 -33.10 -8.87
N MET A 158 41.71 -34.06 -9.80
CA MET A 158 41.98 -33.87 -11.21
C MET A 158 40.70 -34.05 -12.01
N ARG A 159 40.57 -33.33 -13.11
CA ARG A 159 39.59 -33.59 -14.16
C ARG A 159 40.24 -34.38 -15.25
N VAL A 160 39.69 -35.49 -15.67
CA VAL A 160 40.24 -36.40 -16.67
C VAL A 160 39.26 -36.55 -17.82
N ILE A 161 39.78 -36.41 -19.04
CA ILE A 161 39.12 -36.83 -20.29
C ILE A 161 39.65 -38.17 -20.75
N ASN A 162 38.78 -39.09 -21.16
CA ASN A 162 39.13 -40.27 -21.96
C ASN A 162 38.55 -40.06 -23.35
N MET A 163 39.43 -39.89 -24.34
CA MET A 163 39.06 -39.71 -25.74
C MET A 163 39.49 -40.93 -26.55
N PRO A 164 38.58 -41.67 -27.18
CA PRO A 164 38.95 -42.75 -28.09
C PRO A 164 39.64 -42.20 -29.32
N PHE A 165 40.73 -42.86 -29.73
CA PHE A 165 41.53 -42.47 -30.89
C PHE A 165 41.76 -43.68 -31.79
N SER A 166 41.49 -43.54 -33.08
CA SER A 166 41.73 -44.55 -34.10
C SER A 166 42.62 -44.07 -35.21
N TYR A 167 43.53 -44.90 -35.70
CA TYR A 167 44.33 -44.61 -36.83
C TYR A 167 44.36 -45.78 -37.80
N GLY A 168 44.23 -45.55 -39.13
CA GLY A 168 44.31 -46.56 -40.15
C GLY A 168 43.20 -47.63 -40.14
N GLY A 169 42.03 -47.34 -39.52
CA GLY A 169 40.89 -48.27 -39.43
C GLY A 169 40.98 -49.28 -38.31
N ASN A 170 42.05 -49.32 -37.56
CA ASN A 170 42.16 -50.05 -36.31
C ASN A 170 41.89 -49.10 -35.15
N GLU A 171 40.73 -49.23 -34.57
CA GLU A 171 40.40 -48.53 -33.34
C GLU A 171 41.10 -49.21 -32.19
N ASN A 172 42.05 -48.50 -31.54
CA ASN A 172 42.59 -49.23 -30.42
C ASN A 172 43.29 -48.42 -29.36
N TYR A 173 43.14 -47.10 -29.34
CA TYR A 173 43.82 -46.31 -28.33
C TYR A 173 42.85 -45.35 -27.61
N ILE A 174 43.17 -45.08 -26.36
CA ILE A 174 42.49 -44.03 -25.59
C ILE A 174 43.54 -43.00 -25.18
N ILE A 175 43.32 -41.77 -25.55
CA ILE A 175 44.07 -40.62 -25.07
C ILE A 175 43.40 -40.13 -23.78
N GLN A 176 44.16 -40.21 -22.70
CA GLN A 176 43.78 -39.78 -21.38
C GLN A 176 44.55 -38.50 -21.04
N VAL A 177 43.83 -37.38 -20.86
CA VAL A 177 44.43 -36.12 -20.41
C VAL A 177 43.81 -35.71 -19.10
N ALA A 178 44.62 -35.34 -18.14
CA ALA A 178 44.16 -34.92 -16.83
C ALA A 178 44.80 -33.63 -16.40
N THR A 179 43.99 -32.70 -15.93
CA THR A 179 44.44 -31.40 -15.39
C THR A 179 43.97 -31.20 -13.96
N SER A 180 44.60 -30.28 -13.24
CA SER A 180 44.30 -30.00 -11.85
C SER A 180 42.99 -29.21 -11.70
N LEU A 181 42.07 -29.71 -10.90
CA LEU A 181 40.86 -28.96 -10.52
C LEU A 181 41.10 -27.90 -9.45
N LYS A 182 42.33 -27.79 -8.92
CA LYS A 182 42.66 -26.86 -7.84
C LYS A 182 42.26 -25.40 -8.15
N PRO A 183 42.58 -24.82 -9.34
CA PRO A 183 42.22 -23.44 -9.67
C PRO A 183 40.71 -23.24 -9.67
N VAL A 184 39.94 -24.18 -10.23
CA VAL A 184 38.46 -24.13 -10.28
C VAL A 184 37.89 -24.20 -8.89
N ILE A 185 38.37 -25.11 -8.03
CA ILE A 185 37.92 -25.25 -6.65
C ILE A 185 38.22 -23.99 -5.84
N GLU A 186 39.40 -23.41 -5.97
CA GLU A 186 39.80 -22.18 -5.28
C GLU A 186 38.91 -20.98 -5.71
N LEU A 187 38.64 -20.84 -7.01
CA LEU A 187 37.70 -19.82 -7.51
C LEU A 187 36.30 -19.99 -6.92
N LEU A 188 35.76 -21.22 -6.91
CA LEU A 188 34.44 -21.50 -6.33
C LEU A 188 34.39 -21.22 -4.82
N GLN A 189 35.45 -21.62 -4.09
CA GLN A 189 35.55 -21.35 -2.64
C GLN A 189 35.64 -19.86 -2.35
N ASN A 190 36.45 -19.11 -3.09
CA ASN A 190 36.57 -17.67 -2.93
C ASN A 190 35.22 -16.97 -3.20
N ARG A 191 34.45 -17.41 -4.20
CA ARG A 191 33.12 -16.90 -4.47
C ARG A 191 32.15 -17.20 -3.33
N LEU A 192 32.17 -18.40 -2.78
CA LEU A 192 31.37 -18.75 -1.62
C LEU A 192 31.65 -17.83 -0.43
N TRP A 193 32.94 -17.54 -0.14
CA TRP A 193 33.30 -16.63 0.93
C TRP A 193 32.81 -15.19 0.68
N HIS A 194 32.87 -14.69 -0.55
CA HIS A 194 32.32 -13.38 -0.90
C HIS A 194 30.81 -13.33 -0.70
N ILE A 195 30.10 -14.36 -1.13
CA ILE A 195 28.64 -14.48 -0.92
C ILE A 195 28.32 -14.57 0.59
N ALA A 196 29.00 -15.44 1.32
CA ALA A 196 28.77 -15.65 2.75
C ALA A 196 29.02 -14.38 3.58
N LEU A 197 29.93 -13.50 3.17
CA LEU A 197 30.20 -12.22 3.85
C LEU A 197 29.22 -11.12 3.43
N SER A 198 28.87 -11.04 2.14
CA SER A 198 28.03 -9.96 1.59
C SER A 198 26.58 -10.04 2.06
N ILE A 199 25.99 -11.24 2.13
CA ILE A 199 24.58 -11.41 2.50
C ILE A 199 24.26 -10.84 3.89
N PRO A 200 24.97 -11.17 4.99
CA PRO A 200 24.72 -10.58 6.31
C PRO A 200 24.84 -9.06 6.32
N ILE A 201 25.84 -8.50 5.62
CA ILE A 201 26.02 -7.06 5.53
C ILE A 201 24.82 -6.39 4.87
N ILE A 202 24.37 -6.92 3.73
CA ILE A 202 23.19 -6.41 3.01
C ILE A 202 21.93 -6.50 3.91
N LEU A 203 21.73 -7.61 4.63
CA LEU A 203 20.59 -7.79 5.52
C LEU A 203 20.60 -6.82 6.70
N ILE A 204 21.78 -6.56 7.29
CA ILE A 204 21.91 -5.57 8.38
C ILE A 204 21.58 -4.16 7.85
N ILE A 205 22.14 -3.76 6.73
CA ILE A 205 21.85 -2.46 6.10
C ILE A 205 20.38 -2.33 5.76
N SER A 206 19.80 -3.35 5.12
CA SER A 206 18.38 -3.39 4.75
C SER A 206 17.47 -3.30 5.97
N GLY A 207 17.76 -4.04 7.04
CA GLY A 207 17.02 -3.98 8.30
C GLY A 207 17.07 -2.59 8.95
N PHE A 208 18.23 -1.93 8.91
CA PHE A 208 18.40 -0.57 9.40
C PHE A 208 17.59 0.44 8.58
N LEU A 209 17.70 0.41 7.26
CA LEU A 209 16.93 1.25 6.35
C LEU A 209 15.42 1.00 6.49
N GLY A 210 15.00 -0.27 6.51
CA GLY A 210 13.61 -0.64 6.70
C GLY A 210 13.01 -0.09 8.00
N ARG A 211 13.81 -0.03 9.08
CA ARG A 211 13.39 0.59 10.35
C ARG A 211 13.19 2.11 10.23
N ILE A 212 14.07 2.80 9.48
CA ILE A 212 13.94 4.25 9.23
C ILE A 212 12.67 4.53 8.42
N PHE A 213 12.47 3.83 7.32
CA PHE A 213 11.28 3.97 6.47
C PHE A 213 9.98 3.67 7.22
N ALA A 214 9.93 2.55 7.96
CA ALA A 214 8.76 2.19 8.77
C ALA A 214 8.43 3.24 9.84
N ARG A 215 9.44 3.92 10.40
CA ARG A 215 9.21 5.03 11.33
C ARG A 215 8.62 6.25 10.63
N ARG A 216 9.13 6.60 9.45
CA ARG A 216 8.70 7.78 8.69
C ARG A 216 7.26 7.62 8.20
N ILE A 217 6.96 6.48 7.58
CA ILE A 217 5.62 6.17 7.04
C ILE A 217 4.55 6.09 8.15
N LEU A 218 4.88 5.52 9.32
CA LEU A 218 3.92 5.37 10.42
C LEU A 218 3.92 6.54 11.42
N ALA A 219 4.69 7.61 11.20
CA ALA A 219 4.70 8.78 12.06
C ALA A 219 3.34 9.52 12.07
N PRO A 220 2.67 9.78 10.94
CA PRO A 220 1.36 10.43 10.91
C PRO A 220 0.30 9.67 11.71
N VAL A 221 0.24 8.35 11.57
CA VAL A 221 -0.70 7.50 12.33
C VAL A 221 -0.47 7.64 13.84
N THR A 222 0.80 7.69 14.26
CA THR A 222 1.12 7.90 15.67
C THR A 222 0.70 9.29 16.15
N ASN A 223 0.83 10.31 15.31
CA ASN A 223 0.41 11.68 15.63
C ASN A 223 -1.12 11.80 15.71
N ILE A 224 -1.86 11.18 14.78
CA ILE A 224 -3.32 11.09 14.84
C ILE A 224 -3.76 10.45 16.17
N THR A 225 -3.17 9.30 16.54
CA THR A 225 -3.51 8.61 17.80
C THR A 225 -3.22 9.48 19.03
N LYS A 226 -2.08 10.20 19.03
CA LYS A 226 -1.73 11.13 20.12
C LYS A 226 -2.67 12.33 20.20
N THR A 227 -3.07 12.89 19.05
CA THR A 227 -4.02 14.01 19.00
C THR A 227 -5.39 13.52 19.43
N ALA A 228 -5.87 12.36 18.92
CA ALA A 228 -7.13 11.77 19.34
C ALA A 228 -7.21 11.52 20.85
N SER A 229 -6.11 11.08 21.48
CA SER A 229 -6.08 10.85 22.94
C SER A 229 -6.06 12.14 23.77
N LYS A 230 -5.79 13.30 23.18
CA LYS A 230 -5.86 14.62 23.82
C LYS A 230 -7.21 15.31 23.66
N ILE A 231 -7.98 14.90 22.65
CA ILE A 231 -9.27 15.47 22.37
C ILE A 231 -10.25 15.07 23.49
N THR A 232 -10.78 16.07 24.14
CA THR A 232 -11.85 15.96 25.15
C THR A 232 -13.02 16.82 24.72
N HIS A 233 -14.16 16.73 25.40
CA HIS A 233 -15.30 17.62 25.17
C HIS A 233 -14.99 19.10 25.48
N GLU A 234 -13.94 19.37 26.28
CA GLU A 234 -13.49 20.71 26.65
C GLU A 234 -12.49 21.30 25.64
N ASP A 235 -11.73 20.43 24.94
CA ASP A 235 -10.72 20.88 23.97
C ASP A 235 -10.82 20.07 22.67
N LEU A 236 -11.50 20.64 21.70
CA LEU A 236 -11.67 20.15 20.33
C LEU A 236 -10.83 20.94 19.33
N THR A 237 -9.93 21.80 19.78
CA THR A 237 -9.14 22.69 18.90
C THR A 237 -7.91 21.99 18.33
N ALA A 238 -7.49 20.88 18.93
CA ALA A 238 -6.30 20.14 18.51
C ALA A 238 -6.44 19.62 17.07
N ARG A 239 -5.42 19.86 16.25
CA ARG A 239 -5.34 19.41 14.85
C ARG A 239 -4.04 18.68 14.61
N VAL A 240 -4.06 17.72 13.68
CA VAL A 240 -2.85 17.05 13.18
C VAL A 240 -2.29 17.90 12.04
N LYS A 241 -0.97 18.19 12.10
CA LYS A 241 -0.29 18.94 11.04
C LYS A 241 -0.05 18.06 9.80
N THR A 242 -0.21 18.65 8.61
CA THR A 242 -0.02 17.99 7.31
C THR A 242 1.37 18.22 6.71
N GLU A 243 2.26 18.95 7.40
CA GLU A 243 3.60 19.23 6.89
C GLU A 243 4.42 17.94 6.71
N HIS A 244 4.96 17.69 5.52
CA HIS A 244 5.82 16.55 5.17
C HIS A 244 5.14 15.17 5.31
N VAL A 245 3.89 15.08 4.91
CA VAL A 245 3.12 13.82 4.90
C VAL A 245 2.96 13.35 3.46
N ASP A 246 3.09 12.05 3.22
CA ASP A 246 2.83 11.44 1.92
C ASP A 246 1.35 11.60 1.54
N GLU A 247 1.00 11.67 0.25
CA GLU A 247 -0.34 12.00 -0.27
C GLU A 247 -1.45 11.13 0.35
N GLU A 248 -1.23 9.82 0.47
CA GLU A 248 -2.20 8.88 1.05
C GLU A 248 -2.43 9.16 2.54
N MET A 249 -1.40 9.59 3.24
CA MET A 249 -1.48 9.95 4.65
C MET A 249 -2.06 11.35 4.85
N GLU A 250 -1.87 12.27 3.91
CA GLU A 250 -2.51 13.59 3.91
C GLU A 250 -4.03 13.46 3.85
N TYR A 251 -4.54 12.58 2.97
CA TYR A 251 -5.98 12.28 2.92
C TYR A 251 -6.53 11.83 4.29
N LEU A 252 -5.81 10.92 4.96
CA LEU A 252 -6.20 10.44 6.29
C LEU A 252 -6.19 11.56 7.34
N VAL A 253 -5.16 12.42 7.32
CA VAL A 253 -5.04 13.56 8.25
C VAL A 253 -6.17 14.55 8.01
N ASN A 254 -6.48 14.87 6.76
CA ASN A 254 -7.55 15.80 6.39
C ASN A 254 -8.92 15.25 6.81
N ALA A 255 -9.21 13.97 6.52
CA ALA A 255 -10.44 13.32 6.94
C ALA A 255 -10.61 13.32 8.48
N PHE A 256 -9.52 13.10 9.22
CA PHE A 256 -9.53 13.19 10.68
C PHE A 256 -9.79 14.62 11.17
N ASN A 257 -9.10 15.63 10.61
CA ASN A 257 -9.29 17.02 10.97
C ASN A 257 -10.72 17.52 10.65
N ASP A 258 -11.29 17.08 9.52
CA ASP A 258 -12.68 17.37 9.15
C ASP A 258 -13.69 16.76 10.14
N MET A 259 -13.44 15.53 10.57
CA MET A 259 -14.24 14.88 11.60
C MET A 259 -14.22 15.69 12.90
N ILE A 260 -13.05 16.13 13.35
CA ILE A 260 -12.92 16.96 14.56
C ILE A 260 -13.65 18.30 14.39
N SER A 261 -13.56 18.92 13.23
CA SER A 261 -14.23 20.20 12.93
C SER A 261 -15.76 20.03 12.94
N ARG A 262 -16.28 18.88 12.53
CA ARG A 262 -17.72 18.57 12.64
C ARG A 262 -18.14 18.35 14.11
N LEU A 263 -17.31 17.64 14.88
CA LEU A 263 -17.55 17.43 16.32
C LEU A 263 -17.54 18.77 17.06
N GLU A 264 -16.54 19.62 16.83
CA GLU A 264 -16.44 20.94 17.45
C GLU A 264 -17.69 21.80 17.17
N ARG A 265 -18.14 21.85 15.92
CA ARG A 265 -19.39 22.55 15.55
C ARG A 265 -20.60 21.97 16.25
N SER A 266 -20.68 20.65 16.35
CA SER A 266 -21.81 19.99 17.02
C SER A 266 -21.84 20.27 18.52
N PHE A 267 -20.69 20.21 19.19
CA PHE A 267 -20.59 20.53 20.63
C PHE A 267 -20.90 22.01 20.91
N LYS A 268 -20.36 22.92 20.10
CA LYS A 268 -20.67 24.36 20.21
C LYS A 268 -22.17 24.59 20.07
N TYR A 269 -22.80 23.98 19.05
CA TYR A 269 -24.24 24.02 18.86
C TYR A 269 -25.02 23.53 20.07
N ILE A 270 -24.65 22.37 20.64
CA ILE A 270 -25.33 21.81 21.83
C ILE A 270 -25.18 22.74 23.04
N ALA A 271 -24.01 23.33 23.24
CA ALA A 271 -23.74 24.25 24.34
C ALA A 271 -24.60 25.53 24.23
N GLU A 272 -24.61 26.17 23.03
CA GLU A 272 -25.42 27.33 22.73
C GLU A 272 -26.91 27.02 22.89
N PHE A 273 -27.39 25.91 22.31
CA PHE A 273 -28.77 25.44 22.44
C PHE A 273 -29.16 25.29 23.90
N SER A 274 -28.37 24.56 24.70
CA SER A 274 -28.67 24.34 26.12
C SER A 274 -28.73 25.64 26.92
N SER A 275 -27.85 26.57 26.64
CA SER A 275 -27.80 27.89 27.27
C SER A 275 -29.08 28.69 26.96
N HIS A 276 -29.50 28.72 25.68
CA HIS A 276 -30.70 29.42 25.26
C HIS A 276 -31.97 28.79 25.83
N VAL A 277 -32.07 27.45 25.80
CA VAL A 277 -33.20 26.73 26.43
C VAL A 277 -33.32 27.08 27.91
N ALA A 278 -32.20 27.06 28.63
CA ALA A 278 -32.18 27.40 30.03
C ALA A 278 -32.66 28.86 30.30
N HIS A 279 -32.25 29.80 29.45
CA HIS A 279 -32.60 31.21 29.55
C HIS A 279 -34.10 31.42 29.26
N GLU A 280 -34.62 30.85 28.16
CA GLU A 280 -36.05 30.97 27.74
C GLU A 280 -37.02 30.31 28.72
N LEU A 281 -36.60 29.26 29.44
CA LEU A 281 -37.42 28.63 30.45
C LEU A 281 -37.31 29.29 31.83
N LYS A 282 -36.17 29.93 32.16
CA LYS A 282 -35.96 30.56 33.47
C LYS A 282 -36.88 31.76 33.69
N THR A 283 -37.13 32.55 32.65
CA THR A 283 -37.96 33.79 32.74
C THR A 283 -39.40 33.46 33.11
N PRO A 284 -40.17 32.62 32.36
CA PRO A 284 -41.57 32.29 32.73
C PRO A 284 -41.65 31.55 34.07
N LEU A 285 -40.64 30.71 34.37
CA LEU A 285 -40.64 30.01 35.66
C LEU A 285 -40.43 30.98 36.81
N ALA A 286 -39.62 32.06 36.65
CA ALA A 286 -39.48 33.08 37.67
C ALA A 286 -40.75 33.90 37.86
N ILE A 287 -41.52 34.17 36.80
CA ILE A 287 -42.83 34.84 36.87
C ILE A 287 -43.83 33.99 37.65
N ILE A 288 -43.98 32.70 37.25
CA ILE A 288 -44.89 31.76 37.93
C ILE A 288 -44.54 31.65 39.41
N LYS A 289 -43.27 31.52 39.72
CA LYS A 289 -42.78 31.45 41.11
C LYS A 289 -43.09 32.74 41.88
N GLY A 290 -42.77 33.89 41.29
CA GLY A 290 -42.99 35.19 41.94
C GLY A 290 -44.46 35.48 42.19
N GLU A 291 -45.31 35.23 41.20
CA GLU A 291 -46.77 35.39 41.34
C GLU A 291 -47.33 34.42 42.39
N SER A 292 -46.88 33.20 42.42
CA SER A 292 -47.29 32.21 43.43
C SER A 292 -46.85 32.60 44.86
N GLU A 293 -45.58 33.08 45.01
CA GLU A 293 -45.09 33.55 46.31
C GLU A 293 -45.86 34.79 46.81
N VAL A 294 -46.20 35.71 45.91
CA VAL A 294 -47.00 36.90 46.25
C VAL A 294 -48.45 36.51 46.62
N ALA A 295 -48.96 35.47 45.95
CA ALA A 295 -50.36 34.95 46.30
C ALA A 295 -50.43 34.32 47.70
N LEU A 296 -49.34 33.69 48.14
CA LEU A 296 -49.26 33.02 49.44
C LEU A 296 -49.02 33.96 50.61
N ARG A 297 -48.61 35.22 50.37
CA ARG A 297 -48.26 36.17 51.45
C ARG A 297 -49.40 36.78 52.16
N LYS A 298 -50.60 36.85 51.56
CA LYS A 298 -51.81 37.38 52.15
C LYS A 298 -53.01 36.73 51.54
N GLU A 299 -54.11 36.72 52.32
CA GLU A 299 -55.45 36.29 51.82
C GLU A 299 -55.86 37.23 50.67
N ARG A 300 -56.49 36.61 49.64
CA ARG A 300 -56.94 37.31 48.43
C ARG A 300 -58.39 36.88 48.14
N THR A 301 -59.08 37.68 47.34
CA THR A 301 -60.41 37.33 46.84
C THR A 301 -60.34 36.17 45.82
N SER A 302 -61.42 35.44 45.66
CA SER A 302 -61.58 34.36 44.72
C SER A 302 -61.26 34.81 43.28
N GLU A 303 -61.57 36.06 42.94
CA GLU A 303 -61.34 36.62 41.61
C GLU A 303 -59.83 36.92 41.40
N GLU A 304 -59.14 37.41 42.43
CA GLU A 304 -57.66 37.62 42.37
C GLU A 304 -56.90 36.30 42.19
N TYR A 305 -57.32 35.22 42.86
CA TYR A 305 -56.76 33.90 42.69
C TYR A 305 -57.00 33.34 41.27
N LYS A 306 -58.18 33.53 40.70
CA LYS A 306 -58.46 33.14 39.32
C LYS A 306 -57.60 33.88 38.30
N ASN A 307 -57.41 35.17 38.49
CA ASN A 307 -56.50 35.95 37.58
C ASN A 307 -55.07 35.48 37.70
N LEU A 308 -54.59 35.19 38.88
CA LEU A 308 -53.25 34.63 39.10
C LEU A 308 -53.11 33.25 38.43
N LEU A 309 -54.07 32.39 38.57
CA LEU A 309 -54.07 31.07 37.90
C LEU A 309 -54.09 31.22 36.37
N LYS A 310 -54.85 32.21 35.83
CA LYS A 310 -54.76 32.51 34.36
C LYS A 310 -53.39 32.95 33.91
N ILE A 311 -52.73 33.88 34.62
CA ILE A 311 -51.36 34.32 34.30
C ILE A 311 -50.39 33.14 34.34
N ASN A 312 -50.46 32.31 35.39
CA ASN A 312 -49.61 31.12 35.49
C ASN A 312 -49.90 30.13 34.36
N LEU A 313 -51.11 29.94 33.94
CA LEU A 313 -51.49 29.06 32.84
C LEU A 313 -50.93 29.60 31.50
N GLU A 314 -51.04 30.91 31.27
CA GLU A 314 -50.48 31.57 30.08
C GLU A 314 -48.97 31.37 29.98
N GLU A 315 -48.24 31.52 31.09
CA GLU A 315 -46.79 31.26 31.12
C GLU A 315 -46.43 29.79 30.89
N VAL A 316 -47.20 28.83 31.44
CA VAL A 316 -47.04 27.40 31.16
C VAL A 316 -47.28 27.10 29.69
N GLU A 317 -48.32 27.65 29.08
CA GLU A 317 -48.60 27.48 27.65
C GLU A 317 -47.48 28.09 26.77
N ARG A 318 -46.93 29.22 27.20
CA ARG A 318 -45.76 29.84 26.54
C ARG A 318 -44.56 28.92 26.60
N MET A 319 -44.25 28.33 27.76
CA MET A 319 -43.18 27.36 27.91
C MET A 319 -43.40 26.13 27.01
N LEU A 320 -44.59 25.59 26.96
CA LEU A 320 -44.92 24.45 26.10
C LEU A 320 -44.74 24.79 24.61
N ARG A 321 -45.14 25.99 24.15
CA ARG A 321 -44.87 26.45 22.76
C ARG A 321 -43.38 26.53 22.48
N THR A 322 -42.58 27.09 23.38
CA THR A 322 -41.12 27.18 23.26
C THR A 322 -40.50 25.78 23.16
N ILE A 323 -40.83 24.88 24.09
CA ILE A 323 -40.30 23.50 24.09
C ILE A 323 -40.65 22.77 22.78
N ASN A 324 -41.92 22.85 22.34
CA ASN A 324 -42.37 22.21 21.11
C ASN A 324 -41.69 22.81 19.86
N GLY A 325 -41.37 24.11 19.87
CA GLY A 325 -40.59 24.78 18.84
C GLY A 325 -39.16 24.25 18.77
N LEU A 326 -38.51 24.15 19.92
CA LEU A 326 -37.14 23.63 20.05
C LEU A 326 -37.01 22.15 19.63
N LEU A 327 -37.99 21.31 20.07
CA LEU A 327 -38.02 19.91 19.65
C LEU A 327 -38.22 19.73 18.15
N LEU A 328 -39.02 20.61 17.53
CA LEU A 328 -39.20 20.59 16.09
C LEU A 328 -37.87 20.95 15.36
N LEU A 329 -37.19 22.02 15.76
CA LEU A 329 -35.93 22.42 15.22
C LEU A 329 -34.89 21.29 15.33
N ALA A 330 -34.78 20.67 16.51
CA ALA A 330 -33.88 19.53 16.72
C ALA A 330 -34.20 18.34 15.80
N ARG A 331 -35.52 18.04 15.59
CA ARG A 331 -35.92 16.94 14.69
C ARG A 331 -35.60 17.22 13.23
N LEU A 332 -35.79 18.44 12.75
CA LEU A 332 -35.53 18.83 11.37
C LEU A 332 -34.06 18.83 11.08
N ASP A 333 -33.21 19.15 12.05
CA ASP A 333 -31.74 19.08 11.89
C ASP A 333 -31.22 17.66 11.83
N TYR A 334 -31.75 16.72 12.61
CA TYR A 334 -31.29 15.34 12.70
C TYR A 334 -31.83 14.41 11.63
N LYS A 335 -33.04 14.68 11.11
CA LYS A 335 -33.74 13.85 10.13
C LYS A 335 -34.47 14.74 9.12
N PRO A 336 -33.80 15.28 8.09
CA PRO A 336 -34.48 15.99 7.00
C PRO A 336 -35.56 15.13 6.30
N ASP A 337 -35.37 13.80 6.31
CA ASP A 337 -36.32 12.82 5.73
C ASP A 337 -37.62 12.64 6.56
N ALA A 338 -37.72 13.31 7.69
CA ALA A 338 -38.96 13.25 8.48
C ALA A 338 -40.09 14.09 7.89
N LEU A 339 -39.80 14.94 6.89
CA LEU A 339 -40.79 15.72 6.16
C LEU A 339 -41.63 14.83 5.25
N LYS A 340 -42.93 14.90 5.37
CA LYS A 340 -43.90 14.17 4.54
C LYS A 340 -44.37 15.05 3.40
N PHE A 341 -43.70 14.97 2.28
CA PHE A 341 -44.04 15.72 1.08
C PHE A 341 -45.25 15.11 0.38
N GLU A 342 -46.34 15.89 0.28
CA GLU A 342 -47.54 15.57 -0.46
C GLU A 342 -47.91 16.67 -1.42
N ASN A 343 -48.71 16.38 -2.44
CA ASN A 343 -49.25 17.37 -3.34
C ASN A 343 -50.56 17.89 -2.77
N PHE A 344 -50.65 19.19 -2.52
CA PHE A 344 -51.88 19.79 -1.99
C PHE A 344 -52.08 21.22 -2.55
N ASN A 345 -53.30 21.72 -2.47
CA ASN A 345 -53.67 23.08 -2.89
C ASN A 345 -53.28 24.08 -1.78
N LEU A 346 -52.27 24.93 -2.06
CA LEU A 346 -51.77 25.91 -1.08
C LEU A 346 -52.79 27.01 -0.78
N ALA A 347 -53.65 27.37 -1.75
CA ALA A 347 -54.70 28.38 -1.52
C ALA A 347 -55.73 27.91 -0.49
N GLU A 348 -56.09 26.60 -0.50
CA GLU A 348 -56.96 26.03 0.52
C GLU A 348 -56.33 26.08 1.91
N LEU A 349 -55.07 25.70 2.01
CA LEU A 349 -54.35 25.77 3.27
C LEU A 349 -54.30 27.19 3.82
N LEU A 350 -54.03 28.19 2.96
CA LEU A 350 -54.01 29.60 3.36
C LEU A 350 -55.38 30.10 3.74
N LYS A 351 -56.48 29.64 3.08
CA LYS A 351 -57.84 29.96 3.48
C LYS A 351 -58.19 29.42 4.88
N GLU A 352 -57.79 28.16 5.18
CA GLU A 352 -57.98 27.59 6.53
C GLU A 352 -57.25 28.42 7.60
N ILE A 353 -56.03 28.86 7.34
CA ILE A 353 -55.22 29.65 8.27
C ILE A 353 -55.82 31.06 8.41
N TYR A 354 -56.24 31.65 7.31
CA TYR A 354 -56.90 32.97 7.31
C TYR A 354 -58.15 32.98 8.23
N GLU A 355 -59.04 31.97 8.11
CA GLU A 355 -60.25 31.92 8.95
C GLU A 355 -59.90 31.84 10.45
N GLN A 356 -58.85 31.09 10.81
CA GLN A 356 -58.37 31.04 12.19
C GLN A 356 -57.78 32.39 12.66
N THR A 357 -56.96 33.01 11.82
CA THR A 357 -56.31 34.29 12.12
C THR A 357 -57.28 35.44 12.17
N ARG A 358 -58.34 35.43 11.34
CA ARG A 358 -59.42 36.41 11.35
C ARG A 358 -60.09 36.53 12.69
N ILE A 359 -60.32 35.40 13.37
CA ILE A 359 -60.90 35.39 14.72
C ILE A 359 -59.97 36.12 15.70
N LEU A 360 -58.66 35.84 15.64
CA LEU A 360 -57.66 36.49 16.49
C LEU A 360 -57.56 38.03 16.17
N ALA A 361 -57.56 38.37 14.89
CA ALA A 361 -57.50 39.77 14.45
C ALA A 361 -58.73 40.59 14.83
N SER A 362 -59.91 39.99 14.81
CA SER A 362 -61.12 40.64 15.19
C SER A 362 -61.14 41.08 16.66
N THR A 363 -60.47 40.41 17.57
CA THR A 363 -60.31 40.84 18.98
C THR A 363 -59.51 42.11 19.15
N LYS A 364 -58.74 42.50 18.17
CA LYS A 364 -57.94 43.74 18.10
C LYS A 364 -58.47 44.74 17.05
N SER A 365 -59.64 44.49 16.44
CA SER A 365 -60.19 45.29 15.38
C SER A 365 -59.26 45.46 14.16
N ILE A 366 -58.41 44.48 13.89
CA ILE A 366 -57.49 44.45 12.76
C ILE A 366 -58.20 43.89 11.53
N GLY A 367 -58.14 44.62 10.39
CA GLY A 367 -58.69 44.15 9.14
C GLY A 367 -57.72 43.22 8.40
N ILE A 368 -58.16 42.04 7.93
CA ILE A 368 -57.37 41.14 7.09
C ILE A 368 -57.97 41.12 5.69
N THR A 369 -57.17 41.45 4.69
CA THR A 369 -57.55 41.36 3.28
C THR A 369 -56.89 40.16 2.65
N VAL A 370 -57.61 39.41 1.83
CA VAL A 370 -57.06 38.23 1.14
C VAL A 370 -57.21 38.38 -0.37
N LYS A 371 -56.16 38.00 -1.09
CA LYS A 371 -56.14 37.91 -2.56
C LYS A 371 -55.61 36.54 -2.97
N PHE A 372 -56.52 35.67 -3.45
CA PHE A 372 -56.14 34.37 -3.98
C PHE A 372 -56.54 34.27 -5.46
N PRO A 373 -55.66 33.69 -6.32
CA PRO A 373 -56.00 33.45 -7.72
C PRO A 373 -57.16 32.42 -7.82
N GLU A 374 -57.96 32.54 -8.87
CA GLU A 374 -59.03 31.56 -9.15
C GLU A 374 -58.47 30.20 -9.64
N GLU A 375 -57.27 30.22 -10.20
CA GLU A 375 -56.61 29.00 -10.68
C GLU A 375 -56.05 28.15 -9.53
N GLU A 376 -56.47 26.91 -9.47
CA GLU A 376 -55.97 25.97 -8.47
C GLU A 376 -54.64 25.37 -8.92
N LYS A 377 -53.60 25.59 -8.14
CA LYS A 377 -52.27 24.97 -8.33
C LYS A 377 -51.86 24.18 -7.12
N PHE A 378 -51.34 22.98 -7.42
CA PHE A 378 -50.82 22.10 -6.39
C PHE A 378 -49.34 22.32 -6.17
N VAL A 379 -48.94 22.34 -4.91
CA VAL A 379 -47.53 22.42 -4.50
C VAL A 379 -47.12 21.12 -3.84
N LYS A 380 -45.88 20.72 -4.05
CA LYS A 380 -45.28 19.58 -3.36
C LYS A 380 -44.62 20.07 -2.06
N GLY A 381 -45.15 19.73 -0.92
CA GLY A 381 -44.63 20.19 0.36
C GLY A 381 -45.17 19.37 1.52
N ASP A 382 -44.64 19.63 2.71
CA ASP A 382 -45.21 19.10 3.93
C ASP A 382 -46.31 20.05 4.44
N ARG A 383 -47.58 19.63 4.28
CA ARG A 383 -48.76 20.47 4.62
C ARG A 383 -48.75 20.89 6.08
N PHE A 384 -48.37 20.00 7.00
CA PHE A 384 -48.37 20.28 8.44
C PHE A 384 -47.31 21.37 8.78
N HIS A 385 -46.09 21.26 8.24
CA HIS A 385 -45.04 22.22 8.51
C HIS A 385 -45.29 23.57 7.81
N LEU A 386 -45.84 23.58 6.58
CA LEU A 386 -46.21 24.80 5.88
C LEU A 386 -47.39 25.51 6.56
N ARG A 387 -48.36 24.73 7.08
CA ARG A 387 -49.42 25.32 7.91
C ARG A 387 -48.84 26.08 9.11
N ARG A 388 -47.91 25.46 9.81
CA ARG A 388 -47.23 26.06 10.97
C ARG A 388 -46.43 27.29 10.59
N LEU A 389 -45.73 27.27 9.44
CA LEU A 389 -45.00 28.41 8.92
C LEU A 389 -45.90 29.62 8.72
N PHE A 390 -46.97 29.45 7.91
CA PHE A 390 -47.86 30.54 7.59
C PHE A 390 -48.72 31.01 8.79
N PHE A 391 -49.10 30.10 9.67
CA PHE A 391 -49.77 30.49 10.92
C PHE A 391 -48.86 31.35 11.81
N ASN A 392 -47.57 30.97 11.96
CA ASN A 392 -46.62 31.77 12.74
C ASN A 392 -46.41 33.17 12.14
N LEU A 393 -46.30 33.29 10.81
CA LEU A 393 -46.16 34.56 10.15
C LEU A 393 -47.39 35.45 10.34
N LEU A 394 -48.59 34.89 10.21
CA LEU A 394 -49.84 35.63 10.40
C LEU A 394 -50.10 35.98 11.88
N ASP A 395 -49.75 35.09 12.80
CA ASP A 395 -49.83 35.37 14.25
C ASP A 395 -48.88 36.52 14.62
N ASN A 396 -47.66 36.53 14.06
CA ASN A 396 -46.73 37.64 14.24
C ASN A 396 -47.34 38.97 13.66
N ALA A 397 -47.92 38.94 12.46
CA ALA A 397 -48.55 40.07 11.86
C ALA A 397 -49.68 40.62 12.77
N VAL A 398 -50.55 39.78 13.29
CA VAL A 398 -51.64 40.19 14.26
C VAL A 398 -51.04 40.69 15.57
N ARG A 399 -50.00 40.13 16.07
CA ARG A 399 -49.35 40.49 17.33
C ARG A 399 -48.74 41.87 17.28
N PHE A 400 -48.02 42.19 16.18
CA PHE A 400 -47.26 43.43 16.06
C PHE A 400 -48.01 44.56 15.34
N THR A 401 -49.17 44.28 14.74
CA THR A 401 -50.06 45.30 14.20
C THR A 401 -50.84 45.94 15.34
N GLN A 402 -50.95 47.28 15.29
CA GLN A 402 -51.74 48.04 16.25
C GLN A 402 -53.26 47.90 15.99
N GLU A 403 -54.07 48.28 16.97
CA GLU A 403 -55.53 48.29 16.82
C GLU A 403 -55.95 49.08 15.59
N SER A 404 -56.96 48.58 14.85
CA SER A 404 -57.44 49.17 13.58
C SER A 404 -56.44 49.16 12.43
N GLY A 405 -55.32 48.48 12.55
CA GLY A 405 -54.37 48.26 11.45
C GLY A 405 -54.87 47.24 10.43
N ARG A 406 -54.05 46.97 9.44
CA ARG A 406 -54.40 46.10 8.32
C ARG A 406 -53.30 45.03 8.08
N ILE A 407 -53.74 43.84 7.67
CA ILE A 407 -52.89 42.74 7.20
C ILE A 407 -53.38 42.34 5.81
N ASP A 408 -52.47 42.28 4.84
CA ASP A 408 -52.78 41.83 3.49
C ASP A 408 -52.08 40.46 3.24
N LEU A 409 -52.86 39.44 2.89
CA LEU A 409 -52.40 38.10 2.52
C LEU A 409 -52.70 37.88 1.04
N SER A 410 -51.67 37.63 0.24
CA SER A 410 -51.86 37.30 -1.16
C SER A 410 -51.03 36.11 -1.61
N LEU A 411 -51.56 35.37 -2.57
CA LEU A 411 -50.93 34.29 -3.25
C LEU A 411 -50.81 34.61 -4.74
N GLU A 412 -49.62 34.49 -5.28
CA GLU A 412 -49.35 34.78 -6.69
C GLU A 412 -48.56 33.64 -7.33
N TYR A 413 -48.83 33.39 -8.62
CA TYR A 413 -48.06 32.44 -9.43
C TYR A 413 -47.12 33.23 -10.34
N ILE A 414 -45.83 33.22 -10.03
CA ILE A 414 -44.79 33.93 -10.77
C ILE A 414 -43.88 32.89 -11.38
N ASP A 415 -43.80 32.84 -12.69
CA ASP A 415 -43.08 31.84 -13.46
C ASP A 415 -43.48 30.39 -13.04
N SER A 416 -42.55 29.62 -12.56
CA SER A 416 -42.79 28.26 -12.04
C SER A 416 -42.87 28.20 -10.52
N LYS A 417 -42.99 29.36 -9.83
CA LYS A 417 -42.98 29.44 -8.39
C LYS A 417 -44.34 29.92 -7.85
N VAL A 418 -44.66 29.49 -6.68
CA VAL A 418 -45.79 29.98 -5.90
C VAL A 418 -45.26 30.91 -4.83
N VAL A 419 -45.72 32.15 -4.82
CA VAL A 419 -45.24 33.21 -3.91
C VAL A 419 -46.39 33.63 -3.01
N VAL A 420 -46.14 33.62 -1.70
CA VAL A 420 -47.09 34.10 -0.69
C VAL A 420 -46.56 35.40 -0.11
N PHE A 421 -47.35 36.46 -0.19
CA PHE A 421 -47.05 37.74 0.43
C PHE A 421 -47.90 37.93 1.67
N ILE A 422 -47.25 38.26 2.79
CA ILE A 422 -47.92 38.68 4.04
C ILE A 422 -47.35 40.08 4.36
N SER A 423 -48.22 41.06 4.35
CA SER A 423 -47.86 42.43 4.67
C SER A 423 -48.73 42.95 5.82
N ASP A 424 -48.09 43.63 6.75
CA ASP A 424 -48.78 44.24 7.90
C ASP A 424 -48.45 45.72 8.03
N THR A 425 -49.31 46.49 8.75
CA THR A 425 -49.08 47.89 9.07
C THR A 425 -48.56 48.08 10.50
N GLY A 426 -47.82 47.08 11.02
CA GLY A 426 -47.30 47.09 12.38
C GLY A 426 -46.08 47.99 12.59
N ILE A 427 -45.39 47.77 13.68
CA ILE A 427 -44.22 48.56 14.10
C ILE A 427 -43.00 48.42 13.16
N GLY A 428 -43.04 47.43 12.26
CA GLY A 428 -41.90 47.14 11.36
C GLY A 428 -40.73 46.45 12.08
N ILE A 429 -39.69 46.19 11.31
CA ILE A 429 -38.42 45.61 11.77
C ILE A 429 -37.33 46.59 11.50
N PRO A 430 -36.47 46.96 12.49
CA PRO A 430 -35.32 47.82 12.28
C PRO A 430 -34.40 47.23 11.21
N GLU A 431 -33.77 48.07 10.35
CA GLU A 431 -32.90 47.63 9.28
C GLU A 431 -31.70 46.83 9.78
N GLU A 432 -31.20 47.16 10.97
CA GLU A 432 -30.07 46.42 11.63
C GLU A 432 -30.45 45.00 12.05
N ASP A 433 -31.71 44.72 12.26
CA ASP A 433 -32.19 43.40 12.70
C ASP A 433 -32.54 42.48 11.51
N ILE A 434 -32.86 43.03 10.34
CA ILE A 434 -33.29 42.30 9.15
C ILE A 434 -32.35 41.13 8.81
N PRO A 435 -30.97 41.28 8.81
CA PRO A 435 -30.07 40.19 8.50
C PRO A 435 -30.13 39.00 9.48
N ARG A 436 -30.69 39.22 10.69
CA ARG A 436 -30.66 38.30 11.82
C ARG A 436 -32.01 37.69 12.16
N ILE A 437 -33.11 38.14 11.55
CA ILE A 437 -34.47 37.66 11.88
C ILE A 437 -34.68 36.14 11.62
N PHE A 438 -33.83 35.55 10.80
CA PHE A 438 -33.83 34.10 10.54
C PHE A 438 -32.77 33.36 11.34
N ASP A 439 -31.93 34.06 12.12
CA ASP A 439 -31.01 33.41 13.04
C ASP A 439 -31.79 32.72 14.16
N ARG A 440 -31.27 31.60 14.59
CA ARG A 440 -31.91 30.87 15.72
C ARG A 440 -31.74 31.68 16.98
N PHE A 441 -32.83 31.77 17.77
CA PHE A 441 -32.81 32.46 19.05
C PHE A 441 -32.67 33.99 18.97
N TYR A 442 -32.91 34.59 17.79
CA TYR A 442 -32.95 36.02 17.63
C TYR A 442 -34.38 36.57 17.86
#